data_a872cb10401f1ea685a806ac289c23a1
#
_entry.id   a872cb10401f1ea685a806ac289c23a1
#
_cell.length_a   1.000
_cell.length_b   1.000
_cell.length_c   1.000
_cell.angle_alpha   90.00
_cell.angle_beta   90.00
_cell.angle_gamma   90.00
#
_symmetry.space_group_name_H-M   'P 1'
#
loop_
_entity.id
_entity.type
_entity.pdbx_description
1 polymer ?
#
loop_
_entity_poly.entity_id
_entity_poly.type
_entity_poly.pdbx_seq_one_letter_code
_entity_poly.pdbx_strand_id
1 'polypeptide(L)'
;PDALKDLKDPRLERHVVDVLDAGQYERFLAGHGAAFCTLGLGEPSKFPREEFKKVDLDGTADFAAACRRQGVTQFLLLTAVGADAKSSIYYVRIKGEVEERVKALGFARASFFRPSMLMTPTNRYGFTQGVFLTLFPLIDPLLVGPLSRFRSITVSDLGKAMVRHAERPGAGVEVLEWKEFQAVLRGTGA
;
A
#
# COMPACT_ATOMS: atom_id res chain seq x y z
N PRO A 1 -1.09 4.92 16.37
CA PRO A 1 0.23 5.27 16.88
C PRO A 1 0.79 4.27 17.88
N ASP A 2 -0.06 3.52 18.61
CA ASP A 2 0.41 2.64 19.69
C ASP A 2 1.17 1.40 19.20
N ALA A 3 0.91 0.93 18.00
CA ALA A 3 1.58 -0.25 17.43
C ALA A 3 3.11 -0.07 17.25
N LEU A 4 3.62 1.15 17.28
CA LEU A 4 5.04 1.45 17.12
C LEU A 4 5.72 1.84 18.44
N LYS A 5 5.01 1.89 19.57
CA LYS A 5 5.57 2.35 20.85
C LYS A 5 6.76 1.53 21.33
N ASP A 6 6.71 0.21 21.09
CA ASP A 6 7.71 -0.72 21.59
C ASP A 6 8.90 -0.92 20.64
N LEU A 7 8.84 -0.37 19.43
CA LEU A 7 9.95 -0.40 18.49
C LEU A 7 11.03 0.59 18.94
N LYS A 8 12.16 0.05 19.42
CA LYS A 8 13.34 0.84 19.83
C LYS A 8 14.45 0.58 18.82
N ASP A 9 14.55 1.40 17.79
CA ASP A 9 15.68 1.42 16.87
C ASP A 9 16.19 2.86 16.80
N PRO A 10 17.51 3.13 17.03
CA PRO A 10 18.07 4.47 17.01
C PRO A 10 17.95 5.17 15.64
N ARG A 11 17.69 4.42 14.58
CA ARG A 11 17.47 4.95 13.22
C ARG A 11 16.01 5.34 12.97
N LEU A 12 15.09 4.98 13.89
CA LEU A 12 13.67 5.25 13.75
C LEU A 12 13.30 6.60 14.34
N GLU A 13 12.99 7.54 13.49
CA GLU A 13 12.35 8.80 13.88
C GLU A 13 10.83 8.69 13.73
N ARG A 14 10.09 9.26 14.69
CA ARG A 14 8.63 9.23 14.70
C ARG A 14 8.09 10.63 14.78
N HIS A 15 7.22 10.95 13.84
CA HIS A 15 6.56 12.25 13.80
C HIS A 15 5.05 12.05 13.82
N VAL A 16 4.37 12.82 14.66
CA VAL A 16 2.91 12.90 14.67
C VAL A 16 2.53 14.12 13.84
N VAL A 17 1.91 13.88 12.71
CA VAL A 17 1.60 14.92 11.72
C VAL A 17 0.19 14.72 11.18
N ASP A 18 -0.42 15.80 10.69
CA ASP A 18 -1.59 15.68 9.83
C ASP A 18 -1.13 15.26 8.41
N VAL A 19 -1.54 14.08 8.00
CA VAL A 19 -1.18 13.53 6.67
C VAL A 19 -1.78 14.31 5.50
N LEU A 20 -2.74 15.17 5.76
CA LEU A 20 -3.38 16.05 4.77
C LEU A 20 -2.71 17.44 4.72
N ASP A 21 -1.71 17.69 5.56
CA ASP A 21 -0.95 18.93 5.58
C ASP A 21 0.53 18.67 5.31
N ALA A 22 0.92 18.81 4.04
CA ALA A 22 2.30 18.59 3.62
C ALA A 22 3.31 19.48 4.37
N GLY A 23 2.92 20.66 4.81
CA GLY A 23 3.77 21.56 5.57
C GLY A 23 4.29 20.96 6.88
N GLN A 24 3.55 20.02 7.47
CA GLN A 24 3.94 19.37 8.72
C GLN A 24 4.98 18.26 8.53
N TYR A 25 5.05 17.61 7.37
CA TYR A 25 5.91 16.43 7.19
C TYR A 25 6.97 16.57 6.09
N GLU A 26 6.82 17.49 5.14
CA GLU A 26 7.70 17.57 3.96
C GLU A 26 9.18 17.75 4.36
N ARG A 27 9.46 18.50 5.41
CA ARG A 27 10.83 18.70 5.95
C ARG A 27 11.54 17.41 6.39
N PHE A 28 10.78 16.37 6.71
CA PHE A 28 11.33 15.08 7.15
C PHE A 28 11.64 14.13 5.98
N LEU A 29 11.31 14.49 4.75
CA LEU A 29 11.45 13.64 3.58
C LEU A 29 12.79 13.78 2.89
N ALA A 30 13.53 14.85 3.15
CA ALA A 30 14.82 15.12 2.54
C ALA A 30 15.86 14.05 2.93
N GLY A 31 16.68 13.63 1.95
CA GLY A 31 17.75 12.64 2.17
C GLY A 31 17.28 11.18 2.14
N HIS A 32 15.99 10.90 1.97
CA HIS A 32 15.47 9.54 1.82
C HIS A 32 15.46 9.11 0.35
N GLY A 33 15.97 7.90 0.07
CA GLY A 33 15.97 7.32 -1.29
C GLY A 33 14.65 6.65 -1.64
N ALA A 34 13.93 6.12 -0.65
CA ALA A 34 12.68 5.40 -0.83
C ALA A 34 11.60 5.85 0.16
N ALA A 35 10.34 5.86 -0.29
CA ALA A 35 9.19 6.11 0.55
C ALA A 35 8.15 4.99 0.41
N PHE A 36 7.56 4.59 1.55
CA PHE A 36 6.48 3.63 1.64
C PHE A 36 5.21 4.34 2.06
N CYS A 37 4.15 4.19 1.27
CA CYS A 37 2.85 4.73 1.62
C CYS A 37 1.83 3.60 1.78
N THR A 38 1.34 3.46 3.00
CA THR A 38 0.25 2.53 3.36
C THR A 38 -0.96 3.30 3.90
N LEU A 39 -1.05 4.58 3.57
CA LEU A 39 -2.15 5.44 3.98
C LEU A 39 -3.46 4.96 3.35
N GLY A 40 -4.53 4.96 4.14
CA GLY A 40 -5.88 4.67 3.70
C GLY A 40 -6.82 4.40 4.85
N LEU A 41 -8.09 4.72 4.65
CA LEU A 41 -9.16 4.48 5.63
C LEU A 41 -9.63 3.02 5.65
N GLY A 42 -9.22 2.23 4.66
CA GLY A 42 -9.45 0.79 4.56
C GLY A 42 -10.85 0.43 4.04
N GLU A 43 -11.91 0.71 4.78
CA GLU A 43 -13.28 0.33 4.42
C GLU A 43 -14.12 1.54 3.97
N PRO A 44 -14.33 1.70 2.64
CA PRO A 44 -15.00 2.90 2.11
C PRO A 44 -16.47 3.04 2.56
N SER A 45 -17.13 1.94 2.93
CA SER A 45 -18.51 1.97 3.41
C SER A 45 -18.69 2.65 4.76
N LYS A 46 -17.61 2.80 5.53
CA LYS A 46 -17.64 3.42 6.88
C LYS A 46 -17.42 4.93 6.87
N PHE A 47 -17.09 5.50 5.73
CA PHE A 47 -16.74 6.92 5.61
C PHE A 47 -17.55 7.60 4.51
N PRO A 48 -17.86 8.90 4.63
CA PRO A 48 -18.37 9.70 3.52
C PRO A 48 -17.40 9.63 2.33
N ARG A 49 -17.93 9.60 1.11
CA ARG A 49 -17.10 9.48 -0.11
C ARG A 49 -16.05 10.59 -0.23
N GLU A 50 -16.40 11.80 0.18
CA GLU A 50 -15.46 12.94 0.14
C GLU A 50 -14.32 12.78 1.12
N GLU A 51 -14.58 12.28 2.32
CA GLU A 51 -13.54 11.99 3.31
C GLU A 51 -12.63 10.86 2.83
N PHE A 52 -13.22 9.79 2.31
CA PHE A 52 -12.47 8.69 1.72
C PHE A 52 -11.55 9.17 0.60
N LYS A 53 -12.08 9.97 -0.34
CA LYS A 53 -11.30 10.56 -1.43
C LYS A 53 -10.17 11.46 -0.90
N LYS A 54 -10.47 12.30 0.07
CA LYS A 54 -9.51 13.23 0.66
C LYS A 54 -8.29 12.50 1.24
N VAL A 55 -8.49 11.35 1.90
CA VAL A 55 -7.38 10.59 2.50
C VAL A 55 -6.73 9.64 1.49
N ASP A 56 -7.54 8.78 0.85
CA ASP A 56 -7.03 7.68 0.00
C ASP A 56 -6.53 8.14 -1.37
N LEU A 57 -7.01 9.27 -1.88
CA LEU A 57 -6.57 9.82 -3.16
C LEU A 57 -5.70 11.07 -2.95
N ASP A 58 -6.30 12.14 -2.41
CA ASP A 58 -5.63 13.45 -2.40
C ASP A 58 -4.43 13.45 -1.43
N GLY A 59 -4.61 13.04 -0.17
CA GLY A 59 -3.51 12.97 0.81
C GLY A 59 -2.39 12.02 0.40
N THR A 60 -2.72 10.88 -0.21
CA THR A 60 -1.71 9.94 -0.75
C THR A 60 -0.94 10.55 -1.90
N ALA A 61 -1.62 11.23 -2.84
CA ALA A 61 -0.96 11.86 -3.98
C ALA A 61 -0.10 13.07 -3.55
N ASP A 62 -0.58 13.85 -2.57
CA ASP A 62 0.17 14.98 -2.00
C ASP A 62 1.44 14.51 -1.28
N PHE A 63 1.36 13.41 -0.53
CA PHE A 63 2.53 12.77 0.08
C PHE A 63 3.54 12.33 -0.98
N ALA A 64 3.07 11.66 -2.04
CA ALA A 64 3.95 11.25 -3.13
C ALA A 64 4.60 12.47 -3.81
N ALA A 65 3.84 13.53 -4.07
CA ALA A 65 4.36 14.76 -4.66
C ALA A 65 5.41 15.43 -3.75
N ALA A 66 5.19 15.47 -2.44
CA ALA A 66 6.16 15.96 -1.46
C ALA A 66 7.44 15.11 -1.47
N CYS A 67 7.32 13.77 -1.47
CA CYS A 67 8.47 12.87 -1.60
C CYS A 67 9.27 13.17 -2.88
N ARG A 68 8.59 13.37 -4.01
CA ARG A 68 9.27 13.65 -5.29
C ARG A 68 10.00 14.99 -5.27
N ARG A 69 9.40 16.04 -4.67
CA ARG A 69 10.06 17.36 -4.50
C ARG A 69 11.32 17.26 -3.64
N GLN A 70 11.30 16.41 -2.62
CA GLN A 70 12.43 16.21 -1.69
C GLN A 70 13.49 15.22 -2.20
N GLY A 71 13.38 14.79 -3.46
CA GLY A 71 14.41 13.97 -4.12
C GLY A 71 14.28 12.47 -3.90
N VAL A 72 13.18 11.98 -3.29
CA VAL A 72 12.88 10.55 -3.20
C VAL A 72 12.80 9.97 -4.63
N THR A 73 13.54 8.91 -4.88
CA THR A 73 13.63 8.29 -6.22
C THR A 73 12.75 7.06 -6.36
N GLN A 74 12.44 6.39 -5.24
CA GLN A 74 11.62 5.18 -5.22
C GLN A 74 10.37 5.37 -4.37
N PHE A 75 9.19 5.11 -4.94
CA PHE A 75 7.91 5.23 -4.23
C PHE A 75 7.16 3.90 -4.27
N LEU A 76 6.83 3.37 -3.08
CA LEU A 76 6.11 2.12 -2.91
C LEU A 76 4.73 2.41 -2.31
N LEU A 77 3.68 2.11 -3.06
CA LEU A 77 2.30 2.40 -2.68
C LEU A 77 1.48 1.13 -2.49
N LEU A 78 0.83 1.03 -1.33
CA LEU A 78 -0.17 0.00 -1.08
C LEU A 78 -1.52 0.46 -1.66
N THR A 79 -2.03 -0.30 -2.63
CA THR A 79 -3.34 -0.06 -3.25
C THR A 79 -4.28 -1.25 -3.05
N ALA A 80 -4.90 -1.77 -4.10
CA ALA A 80 -5.76 -2.94 -4.01
C ALA A 80 -5.80 -3.70 -5.33
N VAL A 81 -6.05 -5.01 -5.25
CA VAL A 81 -6.27 -5.84 -6.45
C VAL A 81 -7.37 -5.23 -7.32
N GLY A 82 -7.12 -5.20 -8.62
CA GLY A 82 -8.05 -4.67 -9.60
C GLY A 82 -8.13 -3.14 -9.66
N ALA A 83 -7.23 -2.38 -8.98
CA ALA A 83 -7.19 -0.92 -9.07
C ALA A 83 -7.22 -0.44 -10.53
N ASP A 84 -8.23 0.38 -10.85
CA ASP A 84 -8.50 0.88 -12.21
C ASP A 84 -9.23 2.23 -12.13
N ALA A 85 -8.60 3.29 -12.65
CA ALA A 85 -9.16 4.65 -12.65
C ALA A 85 -10.47 4.78 -13.45
N LYS A 86 -10.78 3.81 -14.31
CA LYS A 86 -12.01 3.80 -15.13
C LYS A 86 -13.12 2.94 -14.54
N SER A 87 -12.88 2.31 -13.39
CA SER A 87 -13.86 1.41 -12.76
C SER A 87 -15.13 2.14 -12.34
N SER A 88 -16.27 1.49 -12.52
CA SER A 88 -17.55 1.92 -11.95
C SER A 88 -17.62 1.74 -10.43
N ILE A 89 -16.79 0.84 -9.88
CA ILE A 89 -16.71 0.57 -8.44
C ILE A 89 -15.87 1.66 -7.80
N TYR A 90 -16.49 2.46 -6.93
CA TYR A 90 -15.87 3.64 -6.32
C TYR A 90 -14.51 3.38 -5.68
N TYR A 91 -14.41 2.34 -4.84
CA TYR A 91 -13.15 1.96 -4.17
C TYR A 91 -12.03 1.65 -5.17
N VAL A 92 -12.32 0.80 -6.14
CA VAL A 92 -11.39 0.36 -7.18
C VAL A 92 -10.93 1.55 -8.03
N ARG A 93 -11.87 2.46 -8.33
CA ARG A 93 -11.56 3.68 -9.08
C ARG A 93 -10.63 4.60 -8.31
N ILE A 94 -10.90 4.90 -7.02
CA ILE A 94 -10.02 5.75 -6.20
C ILE A 94 -8.61 5.15 -6.12
N LYS A 95 -8.49 3.84 -5.94
CA LYS A 95 -7.18 3.16 -5.93
C LYS A 95 -6.47 3.22 -7.29
N GLY A 96 -7.21 3.18 -8.39
CA GLY A 96 -6.66 3.40 -9.72
C GLY A 96 -6.25 4.86 -9.97
N GLU A 97 -7.09 5.82 -9.59
CA GLU A 97 -6.80 7.24 -9.75
C GLU A 97 -5.54 7.69 -9.00
N VAL A 98 -5.32 7.19 -7.78
CA VAL A 98 -4.09 7.49 -7.03
C VAL A 98 -2.84 6.90 -7.69
N GLU A 99 -2.93 5.68 -8.24
CA GLU A 99 -1.81 5.11 -9.02
C GLU A 99 -1.47 5.97 -10.24
N GLU A 100 -2.48 6.44 -10.99
CA GLU A 100 -2.24 7.32 -12.16
C GLU A 100 -1.58 8.64 -11.74
N ARG A 101 -2.02 9.25 -10.63
CA ARG A 101 -1.37 10.46 -10.10
C ARG A 101 0.09 10.21 -9.72
N VAL A 102 0.39 9.09 -9.05
CA VAL A 102 1.77 8.74 -8.65
C VAL A 102 2.63 8.44 -9.88
N LYS A 103 2.11 7.76 -10.90
CA LYS A 103 2.81 7.53 -12.18
C LYS A 103 3.22 8.84 -12.85
N ALA A 104 2.31 9.81 -12.85
CA ALA A 104 2.55 11.13 -13.46
C ALA A 104 3.68 11.92 -12.78
N LEU A 105 4.07 11.59 -11.53
CA LEU A 105 5.17 12.27 -10.83
C LEU A 105 6.56 11.84 -11.32
N GLY A 106 6.68 10.76 -12.09
CA GLY A 106 7.92 10.36 -12.73
C GLY A 106 9.03 9.95 -11.75
N PHE A 107 8.70 9.13 -10.74
CA PHE A 107 9.71 8.49 -9.91
C PHE A 107 10.62 7.61 -10.75
N ALA A 108 11.90 7.48 -10.39
CA ALA A 108 12.80 6.53 -11.03
C ALA A 108 12.25 5.09 -10.91
N ARG A 109 11.58 4.80 -9.78
CA ARG A 109 10.84 3.56 -9.59
C ARG A 109 9.55 3.83 -8.81
N ALA A 110 8.40 3.41 -9.35
CA ALA A 110 7.10 3.44 -8.68
C ALA A 110 6.53 2.03 -8.63
N SER A 111 6.29 1.49 -7.43
CA SER A 111 5.82 0.11 -7.24
C SER A 111 4.47 0.11 -6.53
N PHE A 112 3.46 -0.44 -7.20
CA PHE A 112 2.09 -0.55 -6.71
C PHE A 112 1.83 -1.95 -6.19
N PHE A 113 1.64 -2.07 -4.87
CA PHE A 113 1.31 -3.33 -4.22
C PHE A 113 -0.21 -3.46 -4.14
N ARG A 114 -0.75 -4.42 -4.88
CA ARG A 114 -2.19 -4.67 -5.02
C ARG A 114 -2.62 -5.97 -4.32
N PRO A 115 -2.63 -6.02 -2.98
CA PRO A 115 -3.19 -7.17 -2.28
C PRO A 115 -4.69 -7.28 -2.49
N SER A 116 -5.21 -8.49 -2.35
CA SER A 116 -6.64 -8.75 -2.22
C SER A 116 -7.03 -8.68 -0.75
N MET A 117 -7.12 -9.81 -0.08
CA MET A 117 -7.48 -9.87 1.35
C MET A 117 -6.22 -9.81 2.22
N LEU A 118 -6.18 -8.83 3.13
CA LEU A 118 -5.14 -8.72 4.14
C LEU A 118 -5.54 -9.48 5.41
N MET A 119 -4.78 -10.52 5.72
CA MET A 119 -4.95 -11.31 6.94
C MET A 119 -4.24 -10.61 8.09
N THR A 120 -5.02 -10.15 9.06
CA THR A 120 -4.53 -9.51 10.28
C THR A 120 -4.64 -10.45 11.46
N PRO A 121 -3.69 -10.45 12.43
CA PRO A 121 -3.77 -11.30 13.62
C PRO A 121 -4.92 -10.91 14.55
N THR A 122 -5.43 -9.69 14.43
CA THR A 122 -6.54 -9.17 15.23
C THR A 122 -7.69 -8.73 14.33
N ASN A 123 -8.91 -9.12 14.73
CA ASN A 123 -10.12 -8.63 14.06
C ASN A 123 -10.33 -7.14 14.42
N ARG A 124 -10.23 -6.24 13.44
CA ARG A 124 -10.40 -4.78 13.63
C ARG A 124 -11.77 -4.27 13.19
N TYR A 125 -12.52 -5.06 12.41
CA TYR A 125 -13.73 -4.60 11.72
C TYR A 125 -14.98 -5.40 12.07
N GLY A 126 -14.94 -6.23 13.15
CA GLY A 126 -16.11 -6.91 13.70
C GLY A 126 -16.41 -8.27 13.07
N PHE A 127 -17.64 -8.76 13.29
CA PHE A 127 -18.05 -10.14 12.96
C PHE A 127 -17.84 -10.52 11.49
N THR A 128 -18.16 -9.61 10.57
CA THR A 128 -18.02 -9.85 9.12
C THR A 128 -16.55 -10.14 8.74
N GLN A 129 -15.62 -9.36 9.28
CA GLN A 129 -14.19 -9.63 9.06
C GLN A 129 -13.75 -10.97 9.65
N GLY A 130 -14.27 -11.33 10.83
CA GLY A 130 -13.98 -12.62 11.48
C GLY A 130 -14.39 -13.80 10.60
N VAL A 131 -15.55 -13.74 9.98
CA VAL A 131 -16.04 -14.77 9.03
C VAL A 131 -15.12 -14.85 7.82
N PHE A 132 -14.75 -13.71 7.23
CA PHE A 132 -13.83 -13.68 6.08
C PHE A 132 -12.45 -14.22 6.44
N LEU A 133 -11.88 -13.84 7.58
CA LEU A 133 -10.58 -14.34 8.05
C LEU A 133 -10.57 -15.86 8.25
N THR A 134 -11.73 -16.46 8.56
CA THR A 134 -11.87 -17.92 8.76
C THR A 134 -12.08 -18.67 7.43
N LEU A 135 -12.88 -18.12 6.53
CA LEU A 135 -13.27 -18.80 5.28
C LEU A 135 -12.24 -18.61 4.15
N PHE A 136 -11.57 -17.45 4.08
CA PHE A 136 -10.64 -17.16 3.00
C PHE A 136 -9.49 -18.16 2.90
N PRO A 137 -8.83 -18.60 3.99
CA PRO A 137 -7.78 -19.63 3.92
C PRO A 137 -8.24 -20.95 3.33
N LEU A 138 -9.53 -21.29 3.44
CA LEU A 138 -10.10 -22.51 2.86
C LEU A 138 -10.32 -22.38 1.34
N ILE A 139 -10.60 -21.16 0.88
CA ILE A 139 -10.85 -20.86 -0.53
C ILE A 139 -9.55 -20.59 -1.29
N ASP A 140 -8.54 -20.02 -0.62
CA ASP A 140 -7.25 -19.64 -1.22
C ASP A 140 -6.61 -20.73 -2.10
N PRO A 141 -6.55 -22.03 -1.70
CA PRO A 141 -5.98 -23.08 -2.54
C PRO A 141 -6.69 -23.26 -3.87
N LEU A 142 -7.99 -22.93 -3.94
CA LEU A 142 -8.82 -23.06 -5.15
C LEU A 142 -8.59 -21.90 -6.14
N LEU A 143 -8.01 -20.79 -5.68
CA LEU A 143 -7.72 -19.62 -6.50
C LEU A 143 -6.43 -19.85 -7.30
N VAL A 144 -6.52 -20.54 -8.45
CA VAL A 144 -5.39 -20.89 -9.31
C VAL A 144 -5.36 -20.06 -10.59
N GLY A 145 -4.24 -20.08 -11.30
CA GLY A 145 -4.07 -19.35 -12.57
C GLY A 145 -4.30 -17.84 -12.42
N PRO A 146 -5.15 -17.22 -13.26
CA PRO A 146 -5.46 -15.77 -13.17
C PRO A 146 -6.18 -15.38 -11.87
N LEU A 147 -6.89 -16.32 -11.22
CA LEU A 147 -7.59 -16.05 -9.96
C LEU A 147 -6.64 -15.97 -8.76
N SER A 148 -5.39 -16.40 -8.89
CA SER A 148 -4.41 -16.36 -7.80
C SER A 148 -4.17 -14.95 -7.25
N ARG A 149 -4.40 -13.89 -8.04
CA ARG A 149 -4.30 -12.50 -7.59
C ARG A 149 -5.29 -12.15 -6.46
N PHE A 150 -6.37 -12.93 -6.31
CA PHE A 150 -7.38 -12.76 -5.26
C PHE A 150 -7.05 -13.53 -3.98
N ARG A 151 -5.93 -14.27 -3.93
CA ARG A 151 -5.49 -14.96 -2.71
C ARG A 151 -5.15 -13.97 -1.62
N SER A 152 -5.33 -14.43 -0.39
CA SER A 152 -4.97 -13.66 0.80
C SER A 152 -3.46 -13.59 1.02
N ILE A 153 -3.04 -12.58 1.75
CA ILE A 153 -1.67 -12.44 2.25
C ILE A 153 -1.69 -11.88 3.66
N THR A 154 -0.77 -12.33 4.52
CA THR A 154 -0.65 -11.74 5.86
C THR A 154 -0.04 -10.34 5.77
N VAL A 155 -0.42 -9.44 6.68
CA VAL A 155 0.20 -8.10 6.75
C VAL A 155 1.71 -8.18 6.96
N SER A 156 2.18 -9.19 7.71
CA SER A 156 3.62 -9.44 7.94
C SER A 156 4.34 -9.81 6.64
N ASP A 157 3.76 -10.71 5.84
CA ASP A 157 4.40 -11.14 4.60
C ASP A 157 4.34 -10.06 3.54
N LEU A 158 3.24 -9.29 3.47
CA LEU A 158 3.17 -8.13 2.59
C LEU A 158 4.24 -7.10 2.96
N GLY A 159 4.40 -6.77 4.25
CA GLY A 159 5.45 -5.86 4.71
C GLY A 159 6.86 -6.35 4.34
N LYS A 160 7.14 -7.64 4.54
CA LYS A 160 8.42 -8.27 4.11
C LYS A 160 8.61 -8.18 2.59
N ALA A 161 7.54 -8.44 1.82
CA ALA A 161 7.60 -8.34 0.37
C ALA A 161 7.90 -6.90 -0.08
N MET A 162 7.27 -5.90 0.53
CA MET A 162 7.52 -4.49 0.22
C MET A 162 8.99 -4.11 0.49
N VAL A 163 9.53 -4.46 1.67
CA VAL A 163 10.93 -4.17 2.03
C VAL A 163 11.90 -4.88 1.09
N ARG A 164 11.75 -6.20 0.90
CA ARG A 164 12.63 -6.98 0.00
C ARG A 164 12.57 -6.48 -1.45
N HIS A 165 11.40 -6.02 -1.90
CA HIS A 165 11.25 -5.45 -3.22
C HIS A 165 11.98 -4.10 -3.35
N ALA A 166 11.93 -3.26 -2.32
CA ALA A 166 12.63 -1.98 -2.30
C ALA A 166 14.16 -2.14 -2.36
N GLU A 167 14.69 -3.21 -1.77
CA GLU A 167 16.12 -3.52 -1.76
C GLU A 167 16.65 -4.08 -3.09
N ARG A 168 15.76 -4.53 -3.98
CA ARG A 168 16.16 -5.07 -5.30
C ARG A 168 16.38 -3.93 -6.30
N PRO A 169 17.31 -4.11 -7.25
CA PRO A 169 17.40 -3.20 -8.35
C PRO A 169 16.11 -3.22 -9.19
N GLY A 170 15.70 -2.08 -9.71
CA GLY A 170 14.51 -1.93 -10.52
C GLY A 170 14.31 -0.49 -10.96
N ALA A 171 13.50 -0.27 -11.96
CA ALA A 171 13.18 1.05 -12.50
C ALA A 171 11.79 1.06 -13.16
N GLY A 172 11.25 2.25 -13.36
CA GLY A 172 9.97 2.43 -14.02
C GLY A 172 8.78 2.12 -13.13
N VAL A 173 7.69 1.73 -13.76
CA VAL A 173 6.42 1.42 -13.07
C VAL A 173 6.22 -0.08 -12.97
N GLU A 174 6.00 -0.56 -11.75
CA GLU A 174 5.78 -1.97 -11.46
C GLU A 174 4.46 -2.16 -10.70
N VAL A 175 3.73 -3.19 -11.07
CA VAL A 175 2.51 -3.63 -10.35
C VAL A 175 2.76 -5.01 -9.80
N LEU A 176 2.59 -5.16 -8.49
CA LEU A 176 2.77 -6.42 -7.81
C LEU A 176 1.43 -6.90 -7.25
N GLU A 177 1.08 -8.13 -7.60
CA GLU A 177 -0.07 -8.86 -7.07
C GLU A 177 0.41 -10.11 -6.30
N TRP A 178 -0.46 -11.02 -5.96
CA TRP A 178 -0.13 -12.16 -5.11
C TRP A 178 1.07 -13.01 -5.61
N LYS A 179 1.18 -13.24 -6.93
CA LYS A 179 2.28 -14.04 -7.50
C LYS A 179 3.63 -13.36 -7.32
N GLU A 180 3.68 -12.07 -7.59
CA GLU A 180 4.87 -11.24 -7.46
C GLU A 180 5.28 -11.14 -5.98
N PHE A 181 4.32 -11.02 -5.05
CA PHE A 181 4.62 -11.06 -3.61
C PHE A 181 5.31 -12.39 -3.23
N GLN A 182 4.76 -13.52 -3.71
CA GLN A 182 5.34 -14.84 -3.43
C GLN A 182 6.73 -15.01 -4.06
N ALA A 183 6.96 -14.48 -5.25
CA ALA A 183 8.28 -14.51 -5.92
C ALA A 183 9.31 -13.70 -5.12
N VAL A 184 8.94 -12.49 -4.66
CA VAL A 184 9.79 -11.66 -3.81
C VAL A 184 10.10 -12.36 -2.48
N LEU A 185 9.10 -12.97 -1.85
CA LEU A 185 9.26 -13.66 -0.55
C LEU A 185 10.18 -14.88 -0.66
N ARG A 186 10.11 -15.62 -1.77
CA ARG A 186 11.00 -16.78 -2.03
C ARG A 186 12.40 -16.41 -2.51
N GLY A 187 12.65 -15.14 -2.79
CA GLY A 187 13.91 -14.73 -3.40
C GLY A 187 14.03 -15.10 -4.88
N THR A 188 12.95 -15.54 -5.52
CA THR A 188 12.86 -15.88 -6.94
C THR A 188 12.17 -14.73 -7.67
N GLY A 189 12.82 -14.17 -8.67
CA GLY A 189 12.30 -13.05 -9.45
C GLY A 189 13.37 -11.96 -9.54
N ALA A 190 13.90 -11.84 -10.72
CA ALA A 190 14.71 -10.72 -11.15
C ALA A 190 13.78 -9.60 -11.59
#